data_54a55c7c16fb5c4847b762b7dea4ff8c
#
_entry.id   54a55c7c16fb5c4847b762b7dea4ff8c
#
_cell.length_a   1.000
_cell.length_b   1.000
_cell.length_c   1.000
_cell.angle_alpha   90.00
_cell.angle_beta   90.00
_cell.angle_gamma   90.00
#
_symmetry.space_group_name_H-M   'P 1'
#
loop_
_entity.id
_entity.type
_entity.pdbx_description
1 polymer ?
#
loop_
_entity_poly.entity_id
_entity_poly.type
_entity_poly.pdbx_seq_one_letter_code
_entity_poly.pdbx_strand_id
1 'polypeptide(L)'
;RTPDELTKDGDLSGELELAQKPLLQGAAQVVRAGKVIANVGGFGNTGYDRVNQARRQFGSAFKPLVYAAALELGWKPLDALPNFRQFFRLGNLFYYPQPDHAPEDTVSMVWAGRRSENIASVNLLFHLFDKTDFARFWEACRSVHLAPENFPSQSDFETFVRDTLGLVLDDEHLRELRYHK
;
A
#
# COMPACT_ATOMS: atom_id res chain seq x y z
N ARG A 1 42.00 4.66 -15.64
CA ARG A 1 43.41 4.88 -15.91
C ARG A 1 43.91 3.81 -16.88
N THR A 2 44.77 4.21 -17.81
CA THR A 2 45.37 3.30 -18.78
C THR A 2 46.47 2.46 -18.15
N PRO A 3 46.82 1.27 -18.70
CA PRO A 3 47.91 0.44 -18.20
C PRO A 3 49.26 1.16 -18.06
N ASP A 4 49.46 2.28 -18.75
CA ASP A 4 50.70 3.05 -18.74
C ASP A 4 50.88 3.93 -17.48
N GLU A 5 49.87 4.01 -16.63
CA GLU A 5 49.90 4.74 -15.36
C GLU A 5 50.29 3.86 -14.14
N LEU A 6 50.67 2.59 -14.40
CA LEU A 6 51.23 1.72 -13.39
C LEU A 6 52.66 2.17 -13.08
N THR A 7 53.01 2.36 -11.83
CA THR A 7 54.35 2.71 -11.40
C THR A 7 55.31 1.57 -11.71
N LYS A 8 56.58 1.92 -12.05
CA LYS A 8 57.62 0.97 -12.44
C LYS A 8 57.98 -0.09 -11.41
N ASP A 9 57.54 0.09 -10.15
CA ASP A 9 57.86 -0.83 -9.05
C ASP A 9 56.69 -1.80 -8.74
N GLY A 10 55.65 -1.85 -9.55
CA GLY A 10 54.54 -2.79 -9.38
C GLY A 10 53.59 -2.50 -8.22
N ASP A 11 53.84 -1.45 -7.48
CA ASP A 11 52.92 -1.00 -6.44
C ASP A 11 51.75 -0.23 -7.05
N LEU A 12 50.57 -0.83 -6.94
CA LEU A 12 49.28 -0.19 -7.30
C LEU A 12 48.85 0.78 -6.20
N SER A 13 49.42 1.99 -6.22
CA SER A 13 48.94 3.06 -5.39
C SER A 13 48.00 3.97 -6.18
N GLY A 14 46.73 4.00 -5.83
CA GLY A 14 45.76 4.86 -6.49
C GLY A 14 44.34 4.61 -5.99
N GLU A 15 43.49 5.62 -6.14
CA GLU A 15 42.07 5.51 -5.85
C GLU A 15 41.44 4.59 -6.90
N LEU A 16 40.82 3.50 -6.44
CA LEU A 16 40.06 2.60 -7.30
C LEU A 16 38.72 3.22 -7.62
N GLU A 17 38.48 3.57 -8.87
CA GLU A 17 37.19 3.95 -9.38
C GLU A 17 36.54 2.82 -10.16
N LEU A 18 35.22 2.69 -10.04
CA LEU A 18 34.45 1.76 -10.86
C LEU A 18 34.56 2.19 -12.33
N ALA A 19 35.08 1.29 -13.18
CA ALA A 19 35.22 1.52 -14.63
C ALA A 19 33.85 1.67 -15.33
N GLN A 20 32.77 1.17 -14.72
CA GLN A 20 31.44 1.26 -15.25
C GLN A 20 30.47 1.75 -14.17
N LYS A 21 29.73 2.83 -14.46
CA LYS A 21 28.65 3.27 -13.57
C LYS A 21 27.53 2.24 -13.55
N PRO A 22 27.05 1.81 -12.38
CA PRO A 22 25.92 0.90 -12.30
C PRO A 22 24.69 1.49 -12.98
N LEU A 23 24.07 0.72 -13.88
CA LEU A 23 22.81 1.10 -14.53
C LEU A 23 21.63 0.96 -13.55
N LEU A 24 21.74 -0.01 -12.63
CA LEU A 24 20.72 -0.23 -11.59
C LEU A 24 21.10 0.48 -10.30
N GLN A 25 20.13 1.06 -9.67
CA GLN A 25 20.26 1.71 -8.38
C GLN A 25 19.25 1.10 -7.40
N GLY A 26 19.68 0.92 -6.18
CA GLY A 26 18.86 0.39 -5.10
C GLY A 26 19.04 1.19 -3.82
N ALA A 27 18.12 1.00 -2.89
CA ALA A 27 18.20 1.59 -1.56
C ALA A 27 17.71 0.58 -0.53
N ALA A 28 18.21 0.66 0.69
CA ALA A 28 17.80 -0.20 1.78
C ALA A 28 17.81 0.56 3.10
N GLN A 29 16.86 0.25 3.97
CA GLN A 29 16.81 0.76 5.32
C GLN A 29 16.55 -0.39 6.29
N VAL A 30 17.26 -0.37 7.42
CA VAL A 30 17.02 -1.32 8.50
C VAL A 30 16.44 -0.56 9.69
N VAL A 31 15.30 -1.04 10.17
CA VAL A 31 14.60 -0.47 11.32
C VAL A 31 14.56 -1.50 12.44
N ARG A 32 14.88 -1.07 13.67
CA ARG A 32 14.77 -1.89 14.88
C ARG A 32 14.08 -1.09 15.98
N ALA A 33 13.02 -1.65 16.55
CA ALA A 33 12.21 -1.01 17.59
C ALA A 33 11.81 0.45 17.24
N GLY A 34 11.34 0.68 16.00
CA GLY A 34 10.93 2.00 15.51
C GLY A 34 12.09 2.96 15.19
N LYS A 35 13.34 2.55 15.36
CA LYS A 35 14.53 3.38 15.08
C LYS A 35 15.25 2.88 13.83
N VAL A 36 15.61 3.81 12.95
CA VAL A 36 16.47 3.50 11.81
C VAL A 36 17.89 3.24 12.33
N ILE A 37 18.43 2.04 12.07
CA ILE A 37 19.79 1.65 12.50
C ILE A 37 20.77 1.55 11.32
N ALA A 38 20.29 1.49 10.10
CA ALA A 38 21.08 1.59 8.89
C ALA A 38 20.25 2.15 7.74
N ASN A 39 20.85 2.94 6.89
CA ASN A 39 20.23 3.54 5.71
C ASN A 39 21.25 3.63 4.58
N VAL A 40 20.88 3.07 3.41
CA VAL A 40 21.67 3.19 2.17
C VAL A 40 20.73 3.70 1.09
N GLY A 41 20.88 4.95 0.71
CA GLY A 41 19.99 5.64 -0.22
C GLY A 41 20.27 5.41 -1.71
N GLY A 42 21.40 4.75 -2.03
CA GLY A 42 21.80 4.47 -3.42
C GLY A 42 23.27 4.09 -3.51
N PHE A 43 23.73 3.85 -4.74
CA PHE A 43 25.12 3.60 -5.03
C PHE A 43 25.88 4.93 -5.28
N GLY A 44 26.96 5.13 -4.55
CA GLY A 44 27.76 6.36 -4.60
C GLY A 44 27.11 7.55 -3.88
N ASN A 45 27.86 8.63 -3.77
CA ASN A 45 27.41 9.86 -3.10
C ASN A 45 26.76 10.83 -4.12
N THR A 46 25.59 10.48 -4.64
CA THR A 46 24.90 11.26 -5.68
C THR A 46 24.04 12.40 -5.13
N GLY A 47 23.97 12.55 -3.79
CA GLY A 47 23.08 13.52 -3.15
C GLY A 47 21.58 13.16 -3.18
N TYR A 48 21.18 12.07 -3.83
CA TYR A 48 19.80 11.60 -3.88
C TYR A 48 19.61 10.33 -3.05
N ASP A 49 18.96 10.47 -1.91
CA ASP A 49 18.59 9.36 -1.03
C ASP A 49 17.25 8.75 -1.46
N ARG A 50 17.30 7.60 -2.08
CA ARG A 50 16.10 6.89 -2.58
C ARG A 50 15.19 6.40 -1.47
N VAL A 51 15.71 6.17 -0.27
CA VAL A 51 14.88 5.76 0.88
C VAL A 51 13.96 6.90 1.30
N ASN A 52 14.50 8.11 1.42
CA ASN A 52 13.76 9.24 1.97
C ASN A 52 13.15 10.17 0.92
N GLN A 53 13.71 10.20 -0.29
CA GLN A 53 13.31 11.16 -1.33
C GLN A 53 12.53 10.54 -2.48
N ALA A 54 12.72 9.22 -2.77
CA ALA A 54 11.98 8.58 -3.84
C ALA A 54 10.48 8.48 -3.50
N ARG A 55 9.65 8.92 -4.44
CA ARG A 55 8.20 8.76 -4.35
C ARG A 55 7.76 7.79 -5.43
N ARG A 56 7.21 6.65 -5.03
CA ARG A 56 6.76 5.57 -5.90
C ARG A 56 5.43 5.02 -5.41
N GLN A 57 4.68 4.41 -6.30
CA GLN A 57 3.51 3.63 -5.93
C GLN A 57 3.93 2.43 -5.07
N PHE A 58 3.15 2.13 -4.06
CA PHE A 58 3.41 0.98 -3.17
C PHE A 58 3.34 -0.36 -3.92
N GLY A 59 2.48 -0.44 -4.94
CA GLY A 59 2.20 -1.70 -5.59
C GLY A 59 1.74 -2.75 -4.58
N SER A 60 2.17 -3.99 -4.77
CA SER A 60 1.82 -5.10 -3.89
C SER A 60 2.40 -5.00 -2.47
N ALA A 61 3.33 -4.09 -2.19
CA ALA A 61 3.81 -3.84 -0.83
C ALA A 61 2.72 -3.25 0.09
N PHE A 62 1.62 -2.74 -0.46
CA PHE A 62 0.45 -2.29 0.31
C PHE A 62 -0.44 -3.44 0.81
N LYS A 63 -0.45 -4.58 0.13
CA LYS A 63 -1.33 -5.72 0.45
C LYS A 63 -1.20 -6.23 1.90
N PRO A 64 -0.01 -6.35 2.51
CA PRO A 64 0.10 -6.73 3.91
C PRO A 64 -0.71 -5.85 4.87
N LEU A 65 -0.83 -4.55 4.58
CA LEU A 65 -1.65 -3.64 5.39
C LEU A 65 -3.14 -3.94 5.23
N VAL A 66 -3.60 -4.27 4.01
CA VAL A 66 -4.98 -4.69 3.76
C VAL A 66 -5.32 -5.98 4.51
N TYR A 67 -4.42 -6.97 4.47
CA TYR A 67 -4.63 -8.25 5.18
C TYR A 67 -4.59 -8.08 6.71
N ALA A 68 -3.69 -7.24 7.22
CA ALA A 68 -3.65 -6.93 8.66
C ALA A 68 -4.95 -6.26 9.11
N ALA A 69 -5.43 -5.25 8.37
CA ALA A 69 -6.70 -4.59 8.64
C ALA A 69 -7.88 -5.58 8.57
N ALA A 70 -7.89 -6.48 7.59
CA ALA A 70 -8.94 -7.49 7.47
C ALA A 70 -8.99 -8.41 8.70
N LEU A 71 -7.84 -8.87 9.19
CA LEU A 71 -7.76 -9.71 10.41
C LEU A 71 -8.31 -8.97 11.64
N GLU A 72 -7.95 -7.70 11.81
CA GLU A 72 -8.49 -6.85 12.89
C GLU A 72 -10.01 -6.64 12.77
N LEU A 73 -10.54 -6.59 11.55
CA LEU A 73 -11.95 -6.38 11.26
C LEU A 73 -12.77 -7.68 11.21
N GLY A 74 -12.18 -8.82 11.61
CA GLY A 74 -12.91 -10.07 11.82
C GLY A 74 -12.80 -11.09 10.69
N TRP A 75 -12.08 -10.78 9.63
CA TRP A 75 -11.75 -11.78 8.59
C TRP A 75 -10.81 -12.85 9.14
N LYS A 76 -10.90 -14.05 8.59
CA LYS A 76 -10.08 -15.20 8.97
C LYS A 76 -9.22 -15.66 7.81
N PRO A 77 -8.03 -16.25 8.06
CA PRO A 77 -7.12 -16.69 7.01
C PRO A 77 -7.74 -17.63 5.97
N LEU A 78 -8.74 -18.42 6.36
CA LEU A 78 -9.42 -19.38 5.49
C LEU A 78 -10.70 -18.83 4.84
N ASP A 79 -11.08 -17.58 5.09
CA ASP A 79 -12.24 -16.98 4.44
C ASP A 79 -12.01 -16.92 2.92
N ALA A 80 -13.06 -17.26 2.19
CA ALA A 80 -13.06 -17.25 0.74
C ALA A 80 -13.17 -15.82 0.20
N LEU A 81 -12.35 -15.51 -0.78
CA LEU A 81 -12.33 -14.24 -1.49
C LEU A 81 -12.62 -14.49 -2.97
N PRO A 82 -13.53 -13.73 -3.58
CA PRO A 82 -13.69 -13.71 -5.04
C PRO A 82 -12.37 -13.30 -5.72
N ASN A 83 -11.95 -14.05 -6.74
CA ASN A 83 -10.72 -13.78 -7.48
C ASN A 83 -10.95 -13.79 -9.00
N PHE A 84 -12.20 -13.72 -9.45
CA PHE A 84 -12.58 -13.56 -10.84
C PHE A 84 -12.56 -12.10 -11.26
N ARG A 85 -12.36 -11.85 -12.55
CA ARG A 85 -12.29 -10.49 -13.10
C ARG A 85 -13.60 -9.75 -12.92
N GLN A 86 -13.55 -8.59 -12.29
CA GLN A 86 -14.69 -7.71 -12.08
C GLN A 86 -14.25 -6.24 -12.07
N PHE A 87 -15.20 -5.34 -12.27
CA PHE A 87 -14.98 -3.91 -12.16
C PHE A 87 -15.25 -3.46 -10.73
N PHE A 88 -14.37 -2.62 -10.22
CA PHE A 88 -14.56 -1.93 -8.95
C PHE A 88 -14.85 -0.47 -9.23
N ARG A 89 -15.86 0.08 -8.58
CA ARG A 89 -16.19 1.49 -8.70
C ARG A 89 -15.72 2.24 -7.45
N LEU A 90 -14.94 3.30 -7.67
CA LEU A 90 -14.50 4.22 -6.63
C LEU A 90 -14.93 5.63 -7.03
N GLY A 91 -16.05 6.09 -6.51
CA GLY A 91 -16.67 7.33 -6.95
C GLY A 91 -16.98 7.29 -8.45
N ASN A 92 -16.38 8.20 -9.22
CA ASN A 92 -16.53 8.26 -10.69
C ASN A 92 -15.45 7.46 -11.45
N LEU A 93 -14.55 6.78 -10.73
CA LEU A 93 -13.50 5.98 -11.34
C LEU A 93 -13.92 4.50 -11.35
N PHE A 94 -13.62 3.84 -12.47
CA PHE A 94 -13.74 2.41 -12.60
C PHE A 94 -12.35 1.81 -12.60
N TYR A 95 -12.11 0.82 -11.75
CA TYR A 95 -10.87 0.09 -11.66
C TYR A 95 -11.07 -1.37 -12.05
N TYR A 96 -10.24 -1.84 -12.95
CA TYR A 96 -10.26 -3.22 -13.43
C TYR A 96 -8.89 -3.85 -13.19
N PRO A 97 -8.69 -4.53 -12.05
CA PRO A 97 -7.41 -5.12 -11.72
C PRO A 97 -7.04 -6.22 -12.70
N GLN A 98 -5.78 -6.24 -13.10
CA GLN A 98 -5.23 -7.30 -13.95
C GLN A 98 -4.63 -8.38 -13.06
N PRO A 99 -4.90 -9.66 -13.33
CA PRO A 99 -4.20 -10.75 -12.66
C PRO A 99 -2.78 -10.89 -13.22
N ASP A 100 -1.85 -11.28 -12.35
CA ASP A 100 -0.47 -11.57 -12.77
C ASP A 100 -0.31 -12.97 -13.38
N HIS A 101 -1.30 -13.84 -13.19
CA HIS A 101 -1.39 -15.21 -13.69
C HIS A 101 -2.85 -15.61 -13.85
N ALA A 102 -3.12 -16.78 -14.41
CA ALA A 102 -4.49 -17.27 -14.56
C ALA A 102 -5.17 -17.37 -13.18
N PRO A 103 -6.22 -16.56 -12.92
CA PRO A 103 -6.85 -16.54 -11.61
C PRO A 103 -7.73 -17.78 -11.41
N GLU A 104 -7.74 -18.28 -10.19
CA GLU A 104 -8.82 -19.15 -9.72
C GLU A 104 -10.02 -18.29 -9.35
N ASP A 105 -11.24 -18.74 -9.58
CA ASP A 105 -12.45 -17.92 -9.35
C ASP A 105 -12.65 -17.54 -7.87
N THR A 106 -12.17 -18.39 -6.96
CA THR A 106 -12.26 -18.17 -5.51
C THR A 106 -11.01 -18.73 -4.83
N VAL A 107 -10.43 -17.94 -3.94
CA VAL A 107 -9.24 -18.34 -3.18
C VAL A 107 -9.44 -18.03 -1.69
N SER A 108 -8.70 -18.71 -0.81
CA SER A 108 -8.68 -18.32 0.61
C SER A 108 -7.86 -17.03 0.79
N MET A 109 -8.15 -16.27 1.84
CA MET A 109 -7.41 -15.03 2.16
C MET A 109 -5.91 -15.30 2.33
N VAL A 110 -5.52 -16.40 2.99
CA VAL A 110 -4.10 -16.78 3.15
C VAL A 110 -3.46 -17.13 1.81
N TRP A 111 -4.18 -17.77 0.90
CA TRP A 111 -3.68 -18.10 -0.43
C TRP A 111 -3.49 -16.84 -1.27
N ALA A 112 -4.48 -15.95 -1.24
CA ALA A 112 -4.41 -14.65 -1.91
C ALA A 112 -3.20 -13.83 -1.43
N GLY A 113 -2.94 -13.79 -0.13
CA GLY A 113 -1.78 -13.13 0.44
C GLY A 113 -0.46 -13.77 -0.01
N ARG A 114 -0.35 -15.11 0.07
CA ARG A 114 0.84 -15.86 -0.33
C ARG A 114 1.20 -15.66 -1.81
N ARG A 115 0.18 -15.63 -2.67
CA ARG A 115 0.35 -15.50 -4.13
C ARG A 115 0.35 -14.05 -4.58
N SER A 116 0.06 -13.13 -3.66
CA SER A 116 -0.10 -11.71 -3.99
C SER A 116 -1.19 -11.46 -5.05
N GLU A 117 -2.31 -12.19 -4.97
CA GLU A 117 -3.42 -12.07 -5.90
C GLU A 117 -3.95 -10.63 -5.98
N ASN A 118 -4.02 -10.06 -7.19
CA ASN A 118 -4.46 -8.68 -7.35
C ASN A 118 -5.96 -8.53 -7.12
N ILE A 119 -6.75 -9.37 -7.77
CA ILE A 119 -8.21 -9.28 -7.76
C ILE A 119 -8.74 -9.53 -6.35
N ALA A 120 -8.34 -10.65 -5.72
CA ALA A 120 -8.77 -10.99 -4.37
C ALA A 120 -8.37 -9.92 -3.34
N SER A 121 -7.17 -9.32 -3.47
CA SER A 121 -6.73 -8.25 -2.56
C SER A 121 -7.54 -6.97 -2.73
N VAL A 122 -7.90 -6.61 -3.95
CA VAL A 122 -8.77 -5.45 -4.21
C VAL A 122 -10.18 -5.74 -3.73
N ASN A 123 -10.71 -6.93 -3.97
CA ASN A 123 -12.01 -7.35 -3.46
C ASN A 123 -12.05 -7.25 -1.93
N LEU A 124 -11.04 -7.80 -1.24
CA LEU A 124 -10.94 -7.69 0.21
C LEU A 124 -10.92 -6.24 0.69
N LEU A 125 -10.19 -5.35 0.01
CA LEU A 125 -10.15 -3.93 0.37
C LEU A 125 -11.53 -3.27 0.29
N PHE A 126 -12.32 -3.58 -0.75
CA PHE A 126 -13.68 -3.04 -0.90
C PHE A 126 -14.68 -3.63 0.10
N HIS A 127 -14.38 -4.81 0.65
CA HIS A 127 -15.25 -5.57 1.54
C HIS A 127 -14.69 -5.71 2.98
N LEU A 128 -13.75 -4.85 3.37
CA LEU A 128 -13.08 -4.94 4.68
C LEU A 128 -14.05 -5.01 5.86
N PHE A 129 -15.15 -4.26 5.79
CA PHE A 129 -16.12 -4.15 6.88
C PHE A 129 -17.24 -5.20 6.84
N ASP A 130 -17.29 -6.07 5.83
CA ASP A 130 -18.39 -7.06 5.69
C ASP A 130 -18.47 -8.08 6.84
N LYS A 131 -17.36 -8.32 7.53
CA LYS A 131 -17.27 -9.22 8.69
C LYS A 131 -17.32 -8.48 10.04
N THR A 132 -17.43 -7.17 10.02
CA THR A 132 -17.29 -6.32 11.20
C THR A 132 -18.67 -5.99 11.74
N ASP A 133 -18.87 -6.14 13.04
CA ASP A 133 -20.06 -5.63 13.70
C ASP A 133 -20.03 -4.09 13.81
N PHE A 134 -21.20 -3.50 14.07
CA PHE A 134 -21.35 -2.05 14.13
C PHE A 134 -20.48 -1.41 15.23
N ALA A 135 -20.29 -2.09 16.36
CA ALA A 135 -19.49 -1.56 17.47
C ALA A 135 -18.03 -1.44 17.10
N ARG A 136 -17.46 -2.49 16.48
CA ARG A 136 -16.08 -2.49 15.96
C ARG A 136 -15.90 -1.49 14.83
N PHE A 137 -16.87 -1.36 13.93
CA PHE A 137 -16.82 -0.34 12.88
C PHE A 137 -16.68 1.06 13.48
N TRP A 138 -17.50 1.40 14.48
CA TRP A 138 -17.41 2.69 15.15
C TRP A 138 -16.11 2.89 15.90
N GLU A 139 -15.59 1.84 16.57
CA GLU A 139 -14.29 1.89 17.23
C GLU A 139 -13.17 2.17 16.21
N ALA A 140 -13.19 1.51 15.07
CA ALA A 140 -12.25 1.78 13.98
C ALA A 140 -12.34 3.23 13.49
N CYS A 141 -13.54 3.75 13.26
CA CYS A 141 -13.75 5.15 12.87
C CYS A 141 -13.19 6.13 13.91
N ARG A 142 -13.43 5.88 15.21
CA ARG A 142 -12.89 6.70 16.29
C ARG A 142 -11.35 6.66 16.33
N SER A 143 -10.77 5.49 16.17
CA SER A 143 -9.31 5.30 16.22
C SER A 143 -8.55 6.07 15.15
N VAL A 144 -9.19 6.32 14.00
CA VAL A 144 -8.63 7.09 12.88
C VAL A 144 -9.20 8.51 12.78
N HIS A 145 -9.90 8.97 13.83
CA HIS A 145 -10.53 10.30 13.91
C HIS A 145 -11.55 10.59 12.78
N LEU A 146 -12.27 9.57 12.33
CA LEU A 146 -13.33 9.67 11.31
C LEU A 146 -14.73 9.53 11.89
N ALA A 147 -14.91 9.62 13.21
CA ALA A 147 -16.23 9.64 13.84
C ALA A 147 -16.75 11.09 13.97
N PRO A 148 -18.08 11.33 13.86
CA PRO A 148 -18.66 12.67 13.95
C PRO A 148 -18.24 13.44 15.21
N GLU A 149 -18.10 12.76 16.35
CA GLU A 149 -17.64 13.36 17.61
C GLU A 149 -16.21 13.92 17.59
N ASN A 150 -15.40 13.60 16.58
CA ASN A 150 -14.06 14.15 16.40
C ASN A 150 -14.06 15.53 15.72
N PHE A 151 -15.21 16.02 15.31
CA PHE A 151 -15.37 17.29 14.60
C PHE A 151 -16.16 18.29 15.46
N PRO A 152 -15.88 19.60 15.31
CA PRO A 152 -16.57 20.64 16.07
C PRO A 152 -18.07 20.68 15.84
N SER A 153 -18.52 20.32 14.64
CA SER A 153 -19.94 20.25 14.27
C SER A 153 -20.20 19.15 13.26
N GLN A 154 -21.47 18.76 13.13
CA GLN A 154 -21.92 17.83 12.09
C GLN A 154 -21.61 18.33 10.68
N SER A 155 -21.75 19.64 10.43
CA SER A 155 -21.44 20.27 9.14
C SER A 155 -19.93 20.18 8.79
N ASP A 156 -19.06 20.30 9.81
CA ASP A 156 -17.61 20.15 9.58
C ASP A 156 -17.26 18.71 9.21
N PHE A 157 -17.88 17.74 9.87
CA PHE A 157 -17.74 16.33 9.55
C PHE A 157 -18.20 16.02 8.11
N GLU A 158 -19.40 16.48 7.74
CA GLU A 158 -19.96 16.27 6.39
C GLU A 158 -19.09 16.93 5.32
N THR A 159 -18.58 18.13 5.59
CA THR A 159 -17.64 18.84 4.71
C THR A 159 -16.34 18.06 4.53
N PHE A 160 -15.76 17.56 5.63
CA PHE A 160 -14.56 16.74 5.59
C PHE A 160 -14.77 15.46 4.77
N VAL A 161 -15.87 14.74 5.03
CA VAL A 161 -16.20 13.49 4.32
C VAL A 161 -16.38 13.74 2.83
N ARG A 162 -17.08 14.82 2.47
CA ARG A 162 -17.27 15.21 1.08
C ARG A 162 -15.95 15.59 0.40
N ASP A 163 -15.16 16.47 1.01
CA ASP A 163 -13.99 17.07 0.37
C ASP A 163 -12.76 16.14 0.40
N THR A 164 -12.66 15.28 1.40
CA THR A 164 -11.52 14.38 1.59
C THR A 164 -11.79 12.98 1.05
N LEU A 165 -12.99 12.44 1.27
CA LEU A 165 -13.36 11.07 0.89
C LEU A 165 -14.22 11.02 -0.37
N GLY A 166 -14.72 12.16 -0.85
CA GLY A 166 -15.60 12.25 -2.02
C GLY A 166 -16.98 11.64 -1.79
N LEU A 167 -17.41 11.50 -0.52
CA LEU A 167 -18.71 10.95 -0.13
C LEU A 167 -19.65 12.09 0.27
N VAL A 168 -20.86 12.07 -0.24
CA VAL A 168 -21.93 12.99 0.18
C VAL A 168 -22.82 12.26 1.18
N LEU A 169 -22.86 12.76 2.40
CA LEU A 169 -23.72 12.23 3.47
C LEU A 169 -25.01 13.04 3.48
N ASP A 170 -25.95 12.72 2.58
CA ASP A 170 -27.30 13.24 2.66
C ASP A 170 -28.30 12.11 2.96
N ASP A 171 -29.43 12.49 3.55
CA ASP A 171 -30.49 11.54 3.93
C ASP A 171 -31.14 10.84 2.72
N GLU A 172 -31.10 11.47 1.54
CA GLU A 172 -31.70 10.95 0.32
C GLU A 172 -30.80 9.86 -0.30
N HIS A 173 -29.51 10.07 -0.31
CA HIS A 173 -28.54 9.08 -0.80
C HIS A 173 -28.43 7.85 0.12
N LEU A 174 -28.54 8.04 1.43
CA LEU A 174 -28.61 6.94 2.38
C LEU A 174 -29.91 6.13 2.23
N ARG A 175 -31.01 6.75 1.79
CA ARG A 175 -32.24 6.05 1.44
C ARG A 175 -32.09 5.18 0.20
N GLU A 176 -31.50 5.71 -0.87
CA GLU A 176 -31.25 4.95 -2.10
C GLU A 176 -30.35 3.73 -1.86
N LEU A 177 -29.28 3.86 -1.08
CA LEU A 177 -28.41 2.75 -0.71
C LEU A 177 -29.13 1.66 0.11
N ARG A 178 -30.22 1.96 0.80
CA ARG A 178 -31.05 0.98 1.52
C ARG A 178 -32.02 0.24 0.61
N TYR A 179 -32.40 0.81 -0.53
CA TYR A 179 -33.34 0.19 -1.49
C TYR A 179 -32.66 -0.76 -2.48
N HIS A 180 -31.34 -0.78 -2.55
CA HIS A 180 -30.56 -1.62 -3.47
C HIS A 180 -29.86 -2.81 -2.77
N LYS A 181 -30.31 -3.17 -1.56
CA LYS A 181 -29.87 -4.40 -0.88
C LYS A 181 -30.99 -5.47 -1.02
#